data_1e92aa9cbb05547e19bc0933dc752c53
#
_entry.id   1e92aa9cbb05547e19bc0933dc752c53
#
_cell.length_a   1.000
_cell.length_b   1.000
_cell.length_c   1.000
_cell.angle_alpha   90.00
_cell.angle_beta   90.00
_cell.angle_gamma   90.00
#
_symmetry.space_group_name_H-M   'P 1'
#
loop_
_entity.id
_entity.type
_entity.pdbx_description
1 polymer ?
#
loop_
_entity_poly.entity_id
_entity_poly.type
_entity_poly.pdbx_seq_one_letter_code
_entity_poly.pdbx_strand_id
1 'polypeptide(L)'
;NVRQIPMNDQATMAIFSTTESLKIDTTKYNEVTGAAGIPEFGTPFVRGILELTKPTTFAELVTISGLSHGTDVWLGNAKDLIDNGTCKLNEVIGCRDDIMVDLMGYGVKPKLSFTIMESVRKGKGLKDEWVTEMKANNVPEWFIDSCTKIKYMFPKAHAVAYVMMAVRIAWFKVHMPVHYYCMYFSIRCDAYDVQTMIQGEAAIRQRMADIKHMKEDKTQKPSDKELAIYDTLELA
;
A
#
# COMPACT_ATOMS: atom_id res chain seq x y z
N ASN A 1 9.61 -15.39 -19.46
CA ASN A 1 10.07 -15.75 -18.10
C ASN A 1 9.75 -14.61 -17.15
N VAL A 2 9.03 -14.91 -16.08
CA VAL A 2 8.57 -13.94 -15.07
C VAL A 2 9.73 -13.11 -14.45
N ARG A 3 10.92 -13.71 -14.38
CA ARG A 3 12.12 -13.03 -13.85
C ARG A 3 12.66 -11.93 -14.78
N GLN A 4 12.23 -11.91 -16.04
CA GLN A 4 12.66 -10.92 -17.05
C GLN A 4 11.70 -9.72 -17.13
N ILE A 5 10.60 -9.72 -16.37
CA ILE A 5 9.69 -8.58 -16.30
C ILE A 5 10.42 -7.41 -15.66
N PRO A 6 10.52 -6.26 -16.36
CA PRO A 6 11.22 -5.09 -15.85
C PRO A 6 10.43 -4.47 -14.67
N MET A 7 11.16 -4.07 -13.62
CA MET A 7 10.54 -3.44 -12.43
C MET A 7 10.27 -1.93 -12.64
N ASN A 8 10.62 -1.41 -13.79
CA ASN A 8 10.46 0.01 -14.16
C ASN A 8 9.69 0.19 -15.48
N ASP A 9 8.88 -0.79 -15.88
CA ASP A 9 8.00 -0.65 -17.04
C ASP A 9 7.00 0.48 -16.79
N GLN A 10 7.04 1.52 -17.62
CA GLN A 10 6.27 2.76 -17.40
C GLN A 10 4.77 2.51 -17.37
N ALA A 11 4.25 1.67 -18.27
CA ALA A 11 2.84 1.37 -18.33
C ALA A 11 2.38 0.60 -17.06
N THR A 12 3.22 -0.32 -16.58
CA THR A 12 2.96 -1.04 -15.32
C THR A 12 3.03 -0.12 -14.11
N MET A 13 4.03 0.75 -14.04
CA MET A 13 4.15 1.70 -12.93
C MET A 13 2.98 2.69 -12.89
N ALA A 14 2.48 3.10 -14.04
CA ALA A 14 1.37 4.05 -14.14
C ALA A 14 0.08 3.58 -13.45
N ILE A 15 -0.20 2.27 -13.37
CA ILE A 15 -1.44 1.79 -12.74
C ILE A 15 -1.50 2.03 -11.23
N PHE A 16 -0.36 2.28 -10.57
CA PHE A 16 -0.33 2.64 -9.16
C PHE A 16 -0.70 4.11 -8.89
N SER A 17 -0.82 4.92 -9.94
CA SER A 17 -1.17 6.35 -9.85
C SER A 17 -2.38 6.74 -10.69
N THR A 18 -2.67 6.01 -11.76
CA THR A 18 -3.74 6.29 -12.73
C THR A 18 -4.35 4.99 -13.26
N THR A 19 -5.40 5.12 -14.06
CA THR A 19 -6.03 4.01 -14.81
C THR A 19 -5.68 4.00 -16.29
N GLU A 20 -4.93 4.98 -16.78
CA GLU A 20 -4.70 5.20 -18.22
C GLU A 20 -4.12 3.99 -18.95
N SER A 21 -3.16 3.30 -18.35
CA SER A 21 -2.54 2.11 -18.95
C SER A 21 -3.51 0.94 -19.12
N LEU A 22 -4.62 0.91 -18.40
CA LEU A 22 -5.64 -0.12 -18.50
C LEU A 22 -6.65 0.15 -19.62
N LYS A 23 -6.65 1.38 -20.17
CA LYS A 23 -7.58 1.80 -21.26
C LYS A 23 -9.06 1.58 -20.94
N ILE A 24 -9.43 1.72 -19.66
CA ILE A 24 -10.81 1.61 -19.20
C ILE A 24 -11.51 2.97 -19.29
N ASP A 25 -12.82 2.94 -19.46
CA ASP A 25 -13.65 4.16 -19.45
C ASP A 25 -13.90 4.63 -18.02
N THR A 26 -13.08 5.53 -17.54
CA THR A 26 -13.16 6.08 -16.17
C THR A 26 -14.40 6.94 -15.91
N THR A 27 -15.15 7.30 -16.94
CA THR A 27 -16.43 8.03 -16.74
C THR A 27 -17.49 7.16 -16.09
N LYS A 28 -17.34 5.83 -16.19
CA LYS A 28 -18.26 4.84 -15.62
C LYS A 28 -17.82 4.33 -14.25
N TYR A 29 -16.54 4.48 -13.92
CA TYR A 29 -15.93 3.90 -12.72
C TYR A 29 -15.29 4.99 -11.91
N ASN A 30 -15.57 5.03 -10.61
CA ASN A 30 -14.95 5.99 -9.69
C ASN A 30 -13.59 5.48 -9.18
N GLU A 31 -12.77 4.94 -10.09
CA GLU A 31 -11.44 4.42 -9.80
C GLU A 31 -10.37 5.42 -10.25
N VAL A 32 -9.50 5.82 -9.32
CA VAL A 32 -8.38 6.73 -9.57
C VAL A 32 -7.14 5.97 -10.02
N THR A 33 -6.94 4.76 -9.48
CA THR A 33 -5.77 3.93 -9.78
C THR A 33 -6.17 2.57 -10.37
N GLY A 34 -5.28 1.96 -11.12
CA GLY A 34 -5.45 0.62 -11.66
C GLY A 34 -5.03 -0.50 -10.69
N ALA A 35 -4.82 -0.20 -9.41
CA ALA A 35 -4.24 -1.13 -8.44
C ALA A 35 -5.22 -2.18 -7.88
N ALA A 36 -6.54 -2.04 -8.11
CA ALA A 36 -7.52 -3.04 -7.67
C ALA A 36 -7.10 -4.46 -8.12
N GLY A 37 -7.20 -5.44 -7.23
CA GLY A 37 -6.80 -6.83 -7.46
C GLY A 37 -5.29 -7.09 -7.50
N ILE A 38 -4.43 -6.08 -7.35
CA ILE A 38 -2.99 -6.27 -7.24
C ILE A 38 -2.64 -6.59 -5.78
N PRO A 39 -1.91 -7.70 -5.52
CA PRO A 39 -1.47 -8.02 -4.16
C PRO A 39 -0.73 -6.85 -3.52
N GLU A 40 -0.85 -6.69 -2.23
CA GLU A 40 -0.28 -5.60 -1.41
C GLU A 40 -0.90 -4.21 -1.63
N PHE A 41 -1.38 -3.90 -2.86
CA PHE A 41 -1.82 -2.55 -3.24
C PHE A 41 -3.32 -2.43 -3.53
N GLY A 42 -4.03 -3.55 -3.64
CA GLY A 42 -5.43 -3.57 -4.10
C GLY A 42 -6.47 -3.26 -3.03
N THR A 43 -6.11 -3.21 -1.75
CA THR A 43 -7.08 -2.90 -0.69
C THR A 43 -7.51 -1.43 -0.72
N PRO A 44 -8.75 -1.08 -0.31
CA PRO A 44 -9.20 0.32 -0.29
C PRO A 44 -8.27 1.24 0.51
N PHE A 45 -7.71 0.76 1.62
CA PHE A 45 -6.76 1.52 2.43
C PHE A 45 -5.49 1.88 1.66
N VAL A 46 -4.88 0.92 0.99
CA VAL A 46 -3.64 1.15 0.23
C VAL A 46 -3.90 1.94 -1.04
N ARG A 47 -5.03 1.70 -1.72
CA ARG A 47 -5.45 2.55 -2.86
C ARG A 47 -5.57 4.02 -2.45
N GLY A 48 -6.11 4.32 -1.26
CA GLY A 48 -6.13 5.69 -0.73
C GLY A 48 -4.73 6.29 -0.49
N ILE A 49 -3.74 5.48 -0.12
CA ILE A 49 -2.33 5.93 -0.05
C ILE A 49 -1.79 6.23 -1.45
N LEU A 50 -2.05 5.35 -2.42
CA LEU A 50 -1.63 5.54 -3.82
C LEU A 50 -2.23 6.81 -4.44
N GLU A 51 -3.52 7.07 -4.22
CA GLU A 51 -4.21 8.26 -4.70
C GLU A 51 -3.61 9.57 -4.16
N LEU A 52 -3.25 9.57 -2.87
CA LEU A 52 -2.62 10.72 -2.23
C LEU A 52 -1.19 10.93 -2.72
N THR A 53 -0.41 9.85 -2.80
CA THR A 53 1.05 9.94 -3.00
C THR A 53 1.47 9.86 -4.46
N LYS A 54 0.65 9.29 -5.34
CA LYS A 54 0.87 9.13 -6.79
C LYS A 54 2.28 8.63 -7.13
N PRO A 55 2.67 7.44 -6.65
CA PRO A 55 4.02 6.92 -6.84
C PRO A 55 4.33 6.68 -8.32
N THR A 56 5.57 6.93 -8.71
CA THR A 56 6.07 6.75 -10.07
C THR A 56 7.25 5.78 -10.17
N THR A 57 7.81 5.39 -9.02
CA THR A 57 9.00 4.56 -8.95
C THR A 57 8.80 3.32 -8.08
N PHE A 58 9.58 2.28 -8.37
CA PHE A 58 9.62 1.07 -7.55
C PHE A 58 9.99 1.36 -6.08
N ALA A 59 10.91 2.29 -5.85
CA ALA A 59 11.33 2.67 -4.50
C ALA A 59 10.16 3.27 -3.69
N GLU A 60 9.35 4.12 -4.31
CA GLU A 60 8.15 4.69 -3.68
C GLU A 60 7.11 3.63 -3.35
N LEU A 61 6.94 2.61 -4.19
CA LEU A 61 6.07 1.46 -3.88
C LEU A 61 6.58 0.66 -2.67
N VAL A 62 7.90 0.52 -2.53
CA VAL A 62 8.50 -0.12 -1.34
C VAL A 62 8.21 0.69 -0.08
N THR A 63 8.33 2.01 -0.15
CA THR A 63 7.97 2.90 0.95
C THR A 63 6.49 2.73 1.33
N ILE A 64 5.57 2.77 0.35
CA ILE A 64 4.12 2.59 0.57
C ILE A 64 3.82 1.22 1.19
N SER A 65 4.46 0.15 0.73
CA SER A 65 4.32 -1.18 1.32
C SER A 65 4.71 -1.16 2.81
N GLY A 66 5.80 -0.50 3.16
CA GLY A 66 6.20 -0.34 4.57
C GLY A 66 5.21 0.48 5.39
N LEU A 67 4.73 1.60 4.84
CA LEU A 67 3.76 2.50 5.48
C LEU A 67 2.41 1.79 5.74
N SER A 68 1.98 0.92 4.84
CA SER A 68 0.69 0.25 4.92
C SER A 68 0.66 -0.94 5.88
N HIS A 69 1.81 -1.58 6.14
CA HIS A 69 1.93 -2.78 6.97
C HIS A 69 2.46 -2.50 8.39
N GLY A 70 2.89 -1.28 8.66
CA GLY A 70 3.31 -0.86 9.99
C GLY A 70 2.12 -0.46 10.87
N THR A 71 2.35 -0.36 12.19
CA THR A 71 1.37 0.17 13.13
C THR A 71 1.78 1.58 13.56
N ASP A 72 0.87 2.55 13.45
CA ASP A 72 1.10 3.98 13.72
C ASP A 72 2.24 4.58 12.86
N VAL A 73 2.38 4.10 11.63
CA VAL A 73 3.36 4.57 10.65
C VAL A 73 2.71 5.52 9.64
N TRP A 74 1.49 5.22 9.18
CA TRP A 74 0.79 6.03 8.18
C TRP A 74 -0.11 7.08 8.82
N LEU A 75 -1.23 6.67 9.45
CA LEU A 75 -2.20 7.59 10.06
C LEU A 75 -1.63 8.27 11.30
N GLY A 76 -1.81 9.58 11.39
CA GLY A 76 -1.28 10.38 12.50
C GLY A 76 0.25 10.55 12.48
N ASN A 77 0.91 10.10 11.42
CA ASN A 77 2.37 10.13 11.26
C ASN A 77 2.75 10.53 9.82
N ALA A 78 3.21 9.61 8.98
CA ALA A 78 3.69 9.91 7.62
C ALA A 78 2.64 10.65 6.75
N LYS A 79 1.35 10.30 6.88
CA LYS A 79 0.27 10.99 6.18
C LYS A 79 0.24 12.48 6.51
N ASP A 80 0.30 12.83 7.79
CA ASP A 80 0.22 14.22 8.24
C ASP A 80 1.45 15.01 7.78
N LEU A 81 2.64 14.37 7.77
CA LEU A 81 3.88 14.99 7.27
C LEU A 81 3.82 15.29 5.78
N ILE A 82 3.18 14.43 5.00
CA ILE A 82 3.00 14.61 3.55
C ILE A 82 1.91 15.66 3.28
N ASP A 83 0.76 15.56 3.96
CA ASP A 83 -0.38 16.47 3.75
C ASP A 83 -0.03 17.92 4.06
N ASN A 84 0.76 18.16 5.10
CA ASN A 84 1.18 19.52 5.47
C ASN A 84 2.48 20.00 4.77
N GLY A 85 3.03 19.18 3.87
CA GLY A 85 4.21 19.51 3.07
C GLY A 85 5.54 19.50 3.85
N THR A 86 5.59 18.91 5.05
CA THR A 86 6.84 18.77 5.82
C THR A 86 7.81 17.79 5.16
N CYS A 87 7.29 16.68 4.61
CA CYS A 87 8.07 15.64 3.94
C CYS A 87 7.41 15.23 2.62
N LYS A 88 8.23 14.77 1.68
CA LYS A 88 7.77 14.00 0.52
C LYS A 88 7.72 12.51 0.85
N LEU A 89 7.09 11.73 -0.01
CA LEU A 89 6.96 10.27 0.17
C LEU A 89 8.32 9.56 0.34
N ASN A 90 9.35 10.00 -0.36
CA ASN A 90 10.69 9.43 -0.29
C ASN A 90 11.53 9.91 0.91
N GLU A 91 10.99 10.80 1.74
CA GLU A 91 11.67 11.36 2.92
C GLU A 91 11.12 10.78 4.22
N VAL A 92 9.87 10.28 4.21
CA VAL A 92 9.25 9.70 5.42
C VAL A 92 9.84 8.32 5.76
N ILE A 93 9.77 7.95 7.02
CA ILE A 93 10.18 6.63 7.51
C ILE A 93 9.17 5.58 7.02
N GLY A 94 9.52 4.81 5.99
CA GLY A 94 8.67 3.76 5.44
C GLY A 94 8.91 2.39 6.05
N CYS A 95 10.17 2.01 6.25
CA CYS A 95 10.60 0.72 6.79
C CYS A 95 11.55 0.90 7.98
N ARG A 96 11.70 -0.14 8.81
CA ARG A 96 12.62 -0.08 9.96
C ARG A 96 14.07 0.25 9.57
N ASP A 97 14.49 -0.25 8.41
CA ASP A 97 15.86 -0.07 7.89
C ASP A 97 16.15 1.41 7.58
N ASP A 98 15.12 2.19 7.21
CA ASP A 98 15.24 3.63 6.95
C ASP A 98 15.71 4.37 8.21
N ILE A 99 15.14 4.01 9.39
CA ILE A 99 15.56 4.63 10.68
C ILE A 99 17.06 4.51 10.88
N MET A 100 17.61 3.32 10.66
CA MET A 100 19.05 3.09 10.87
C MET A 100 19.90 3.87 9.86
N VAL A 101 19.52 3.81 8.58
CA VAL A 101 20.27 4.45 7.49
C VAL A 101 20.24 5.97 7.61
N ASP A 102 19.06 6.53 7.89
CA ASP A 102 18.90 7.98 8.01
C ASP A 102 19.64 8.53 9.25
N LEU A 103 19.56 7.85 10.39
CA LEU A 103 20.32 8.24 11.58
C LEU A 103 21.83 8.22 11.32
N MET A 104 22.34 7.21 10.61
CA MET A 104 23.75 7.19 10.19
C MET A 104 24.06 8.33 9.21
N GLY A 105 23.13 8.68 8.32
CA GLY A 105 23.25 9.82 7.42
C GLY A 105 23.34 11.16 8.16
N TYR A 106 22.64 11.32 9.28
CA TYR A 106 22.75 12.48 10.16
C TYR A 106 24.03 12.48 11.02
N GLY A 107 24.81 11.39 11.04
CA GLY A 107 26.05 11.29 11.81
C GLY A 107 25.95 10.53 13.13
N VAL A 108 24.78 9.96 13.46
CA VAL A 108 24.62 9.10 14.65
C VAL A 108 25.42 7.81 14.46
N LYS A 109 26.15 7.40 15.50
CA LYS A 109 27.01 6.20 15.44
C LYS A 109 26.23 4.95 15.04
N PRO A 110 26.77 4.07 14.16
CA PRO A 110 26.05 2.91 13.61
C PRO A 110 25.45 1.99 14.68
N LYS A 111 26.18 1.72 15.76
CA LYS A 111 25.70 0.88 16.88
C LYS A 111 24.46 1.48 17.56
N LEU A 112 24.46 2.80 17.75
CA LEU A 112 23.34 3.51 18.36
C LEU A 112 22.16 3.57 17.38
N SER A 113 22.39 3.87 16.11
CA SER A 113 21.37 3.87 15.05
C SER A 113 20.65 2.53 14.97
N PHE A 114 21.39 1.41 15.00
CA PHE A 114 20.81 0.08 15.07
C PHE A 114 19.99 -0.15 16.35
N THR A 115 20.49 0.31 17.50
CA THR A 115 19.79 0.15 18.79
C THR A 115 18.48 0.93 18.81
N ILE A 116 18.48 2.16 18.29
CA ILE A 116 17.28 3.00 18.16
C ILE A 116 16.29 2.32 17.23
N MET A 117 16.71 1.91 16.04
CA MET A 117 15.88 1.18 15.08
C MET A 117 15.21 -0.04 15.70
N GLU A 118 15.98 -0.87 16.43
CA GLU A 118 15.44 -2.06 17.11
C GLU A 118 14.44 -1.74 18.22
N SER A 119 14.57 -0.59 18.89
CA SER A 119 13.62 -0.11 19.88
C SER A 119 12.32 0.36 19.23
N VAL A 120 12.44 1.23 18.23
CA VAL A 120 11.31 1.84 17.51
C VAL A 120 10.46 0.78 16.81
N ARG A 121 11.09 -0.13 16.05
CA ARG A 121 10.34 -1.17 15.34
C ARG A 121 9.51 -2.12 16.22
N LYS A 122 9.85 -2.19 17.51
CA LYS A 122 9.16 -2.99 18.54
C LYS A 122 8.17 -2.16 19.37
N GLY A 123 7.97 -0.89 19.01
CA GLY A 123 7.06 0.01 19.71
C GLY A 123 7.52 0.41 21.12
N LYS A 124 8.83 0.27 21.41
CA LYS A 124 9.39 0.65 22.72
C LYS A 124 9.75 2.13 22.82
N GLY A 125 9.64 2.87 21.70
CA GLY A 125 9.92 4.29 21.62
C GLY A 125 11.41 4.64 21.80
N LEU A 126 11.66 5.88 22.19
CA LEU A 126 12.99 6.47 22.36
C LEU A 126 13.30 6.70 23.84
N LYS A 127 14.56 6.60 24.21
CA LYS A 127 15.06 7.03 25.53
C LYS A 127 15.55 8.48 25.45
N ASP A 128 15.49 9.22 26.55
CA ASP A 128 15.89 10.63 26.60
C ASP A 128 17.35 10.84 26.17
N GLU A 129 18.26 9.94 26.56
CA GLU A 129 19.66 9.96 26.14
C GLU A 129 19.81 9.85 24.59
N TRP A 130 18.97 9.05 23.93
CA TRP A 130 19.01 8.90 22.48
C TRP A 130 18.45 10.13 21.77
N VAL A 131 17.36 10.71 22.31
CA VAL A 131 16.81 11.97 21.81
C VAL A 131 17.85 13.09 21.89
N THR A 132 18.59 13.17 22.99
CA THR A 132 19.68 14.15 23.16
C THR A 132 20.76 13.96 22.08
N GLU A 133 21.19 12.72 21.84
CA GLU A 133 22.19 12.41 20.81
C GLU A 133 21.67 12.70 19.38
N MET A 134 20.39 12.38 19.10
CA MET A 134 19.76 12.69 17.82
C MET A 134 19.73 14.21 17.58
N LYS A 135 19.32 15.00 18.57
CA LYS A 135 19.33 16.47 18.49
C LYS A 135 20.73 17.04 18.31
N ALA A 136 21.72 16.49 18.99
CA ALA A 136 23.12 16.89 18.83
C ALA A 136 23.68 16.63 17.42
N ASN A 137 23.12 15.66 16.71
CA ASN A 137 23.43 15.35 15.31
C ASN A 137 22.48 16.02 14.30
N ASN A 138 21.71 17.02 14.71
CA ASN A 138 20.75 17.75 13.85
C ASN A 138 19.67 16.86 13.19
N VAL A 139 19.27 15.76 13.83
CA VAL A 139 18.11 14.96 13.39
C VAL A 139 16.87 15.83 13.50
N PRO A 140 16.06 15.94 12.43
CA PRO A 140 14.87 16.79 12.44
C PRO A 140 13.86 16.37 13.52
N GLU A 141 13.16 17.34 14.09
CA GLU A 141 12.17 17.08 15.15
C GLU A 141 11.03 16.16 14.67
N TRP A 142 10.57 16.33 13.41
CA TRP A 142 9.55 15.45 12.83
C TRP A 142 10.00 13.97 12.79
N PHE A 143 11.30 13.72 12.58
CA PHE A 143 11.85 12.35 12.55
C PHE A 143 11.84 11.72 13.94
N ILE A 144 12.24 12.50 14.96
CA ILE A 144 12.21 12.08 16.38
C ILE A 144 10.77 11.80 16.80
N ASP A 145 9.82 12.69 16.45
CA ASP A 145 8.41 12.54 16.74
C ASP A 145 7.81 11.30 16.05
N SER A 146 8.15 11.09 14.77
CA SER A 146 7.77 9.90 14.03
C SER A 146 8.25 8.61 14.69
N CYS A 147 9.53 8.55 15.12
CA CYS A 147 10.08 7.41 15.85
C CYS A 147 9.37 7.15 17.18
N THR A 148 8.84 8.19 17.82
CA THR A 148 8.09 8.06 19.09
C THR A 148 6.68 7.48 18.88
N LYS A 149 6.04 7.82 17.77
CA LYS A 149 4.69 7.37 17.40
C LYS A 149 4.65 5.91 16.97
N ILE A 150 5.65 5.45 16.23
CA ILE A 150 5.70 4.12 15.62
C ILE A 150 5.60 3.00 16.67
N LYS A 151 4.70 2.04 16.44
CA LYS A 151 4.52 0.85 17.29
C LYS A 151 5.06 -0.43 16.67
N TYR A 152 5.02 -0.54 15.36
CA TYR A 152 5.58 -1.67 14.64
C TYR A 152 6.02 -1.26 13.24
N MET A 153 7.20 -1.72 12.82
CA MET A 153 7.73 -1.49 11.48
C MET A 153 8.16 -2.75 10.77
N PHE A 154 7.95 -2.69 9.48
CA PHE A 154 8.20 -3.75 8.52
C PHE A 154 9.66 -3.72 8.01
N PRO A 155 10.29 -4.88 7.75
CA PRO A 155 11.64 -4.93 7.19
C PRO A 155 11.63 -4.53 5.70
N LYS A 156 12.58 -3.69 5.27
CA LYS A 156 12.68 -3.25 3.88
C LYS A 156 12.87 -4.38 2.88
N ALA A 157 13.71 -5.36 3.21
CA ALA A 157 13.93 -6.52 2.36
C ALA A 157 12.66 -7.34 2.10
N HIS A 158 11.78 -7.45 3.11
CA HIS A 158 10.49 -8.11 2.98
C HIS A 158 9.55 -7.28 2.08
N ALA A 159 9.46 -5.97 2.31
CA ALA A 159 8.69 -5.07 1.45
C ALA A 159 9.13 -5.18 -0.02
N VAL A 160 10.43 -5.14 -0.29
CA VAL A 160 11.00 -5.28 -1.65
C VAL A 160 10.54 -6.59 -2.31
N ALA A 161 10.57 -7.72 -1.60
CA ALA A 161 10.17 -9.02 -2.16
C ALA A 161 8.70 -9.04 -2.58
N TYR A 162 7.80 -8.52 -1.74
CA TYR A 162 6.37 -8.45 -2.04
C TYR A 162 6.05 -7.43 -3.12
N VAL A 163 6.71 -6.26 -3.14
CA VAL A 163 6.55 -5.27 -4.19
C VAL A 163 7.03 -5.82 -5.55
N MET A 164 8.13 -6.58 -5.58
CA MET A 164 8.57 -7.25 -6.81
C MET A 164 7.51 -8.22 -7.35
N MET A 165 6.87 -8.99 -6.47
CA MET A 165 5.76 -9.87 -6.85
C MET A 165 4.58 -9.04 -7.38
N ALA A 166 4.18 -8.01 -6.66
CA ALA A 166 3.06 -7.14 -7.05
C ALA A 166 3.27 -6.49 -8.41
N VAL A 167 4.45 -5.92 -8.67
CA VAL A 167 4.79 -5.31 -9.96
C VAL A 167 4.78 -6.33 -11.10
N ARG A 168 5.22 -7.57 -10.87
CA ARG A 168 5.13 -8.63 -11.88
C ARG A 168 3.68 -9.00 -12.20
N ILE A 169 2.82 -9.07 -11.21
CA ILE A 169 1.39 -9.32 -11.38
C ILE A 169 0.73 -8.12 -12.09
N ALA A 170 1.07 -6.91 -11.70
CA ALA A 170 0.62 -5.67 -12.35
C ALA A 170 1.00 -5.63 -13.84
N TRP A 171 2.20 -6.11 -14.19
CA TRP A 171 2.62 -6.22 -15.58
C TRP A 171 1.68 -7.11 -16.41
N PHE A 172 1.25 -8.25 -15.85
CA PHE A 172 0.26 -9.10 -16.52
C PHE A 172 -1.08 -8.39 -16.67
N LYS A 173 -1.54 -7.64 -15.66
CA LYS A 173 -2.78 -6.87 -15.74
C LYS A 173 -2.76 -5.86 -16.87
N VAL A 174 -1.62 -5.20 -17.11
CA VAL A 174 -1.45 -4.19 -18.17
C VAL A 174 -1.25 -4.83 -19.55
N HIS A 175 -0.33 -5.78 -19.67
CA HIS A 175 0.13 -6.30 -20.96
C HIS A 175 -0.58 -7.58 -21.41
N MET A 176 -1.18 -8.33 -20.48
CA MET A 176 -1.87 -9.59 -20.73
C MET A 176 -3.17 -9.70 -19.91
N PRO A 177 -4.10 -8.73 -20.03
CA PRO A 177 -5.28 -8.62 -19.14
C PRO A 177 -6.14 -9.88 -19.12
N VAL A 178 -6.37 -10.51 -20.25
CA VAL A 178 -7.16 -11.76 -20.31
C VAL A 178 -6.55 -12.85 -19.40
N HIS A 179 -5.23 -13.04 -19.45
CA HIS A 179 -4.56 -14.02 -18.62
C HIS A 179 -4.61 -13.65 -17.14
N TYR A 180 -4.42 -12.35 -16.81
CA TYR A 180 -4.53 -11.85 -15.47
C TYR A 180 -5.90 -12.13 -14.86
N TYR A 181 -7.00 -11.74 -15.56
CA TYR A 181 -8.35 -11.91 -15.04
C TYR A 181 -8.79 -13.38 -15.01
N CYS A 182 -8.39 -14.20 -16.01
CA CYS A 182 -8.60 -15.65 -15.95
C CYS A 182 -7.97 -16.26 -14.69
N MET A 183 -6.73 -15.91 -14.37
CA MET A 183 -6.06 -16.39 -13.16
C MET A 183 -6.75 -15.86 -11.90
N TYR A 184 -7.07 -14.56 -11.87
CA TYR A 184 -7.70 -13.93 -10.72
C TYR A 184 -9.02 -14.62 -10.35
N PHE A 185 -9.96 -14.73 -11.31
CA PHE A 185 -11.28 -15.32 -11.07
C PHE A 185 -11.27 -16.84 -10.88
N SER A 186 -10.23 -17.55 -11.38
CA SER A 186 -10.15 -19.01 -11.23
C SER A 186 -9.42 -19.45 -9.96
N ILE A 187 -8.48 -18.65 -9.45
CA ILE A 187 -7.54 -19.09 -8.39
C ILE A 187 -7.47 -18.11 -7.22
N ARG A 188 -7.55 -16.79 -7.49
CA ARG A 188 -7.21 -15.79 -6.48
C ARG A 188 -8.42 -15.28 -5.71
N CYS A 189 -9.58 -15.16 -6.31
CA CYS A 189 -10.76 -14.66 -5.63
C CYS A 189 -11.29 -15.67 -4.59
N ASP A 190 -11.69 -15.17 -3.43
CA ASP A 190 -12.15 -15.99 -2.32
C ASP A 190 -13.60 -16.45 -2.49
N ALA A 191 -14.40 -15.74 -3.30
CA ALA A 191 -15.75 -16.12 -3.67
C ALA A 191 -16.06 -15.70 -5.10
N TYR A 192 -16.84 -16.53 -5.81
CA TYR A 192 -17.19 -16.32 -7.20
C TYR A 192 -18.69 -16.43 -7.40
N ASP A 193 -19.32 -15.34 -7.87
CA ASP A 193 -20.75 -15.29 -8.16
C ASP A 193 -20.99 -15.28 -9.69
N VAL A 194 -20.84 -16.46 -10.28
CA VAL A 194 -21.01 -16.63 -11.74
C VAL A 194 -22.38 -16.19 -12.23
N GLN A 195 -23.44 -16.42 -11.45
CA GLN A 195 -24.80 -16.10 -11.86
C GLN A 195 -25.00 -14.59 -12.01
N THR A 196 -24.45 -13.80 -11.10
CA THR A 196 -24.46 -12.34 -11.21
C THR A 196 -23.55 -11.87 -12.35
N MET A 197 -22.35 -12.41 -12.45
CA MET A 197 -21.34 -11.95 -13.43
C MET A 197 -21.78 -12.16 -14.89
N ILE A 198 -22.42 -13.30 -15.21
CA ILE A 198 -22.90 -13.58 -16.59
C ILE A 198 -24.09 -12.71 -17.02
N GLN A 199 -24.78 -12.05 -16.08
CA GLN A 199 -25.87 -11.12 -16.39
C GLN A 199 -25.35 -9.72 -16.77
N GLY A 200 -24.05 -9.47 -16.59
CA GLY A 200 -23.38 -8.24 -17.00
C GLY A 200 -23.43 -7.12 -15.96
N GLU A 201 -22.93 -5.96 -16.37
CA GLU A 201 -22.62 -4.81 -15.51
C GLU A 201 -23.78 -4.36 -14.61
N ALA A 202 -25.00 -4.32 -15.13
CA ALA A 202 -26.15 -3.85 -14.34
C ALA A 202 -26.45 -4.76 -13.15
N ALA A 203 -26.37 -6.08 -13.34
CA ALA A 203 -26.58 -7.06 -12.28
C ALA A 203 -25.44 -7.02 -11.25
N ILE A 204 -24.21 -6.85 -11.70
CA ILE A 204 -23.03 -6.68 -10.83
C ILE A 204 -23.21 -5.45 -9.94
N ARG A 205 -23.54 -4.29 -10.50
CA ARG A 205 -23.76 -3.05 -9.76
C ARG A 205 -24.89 -3.17 -8.75
N GLN A 206 -26.00 -3.80 -9.14
CA GLN A 206 -27.13 -4.03 -8.24
C GLN A 206 -26.71 -4.93 -7.06
N ARG A 207 -26.03 -6.03 -7.32
CA ARG A 207 -25.57 -6.94 -6.27
C ARG A 207 -24.58 -6.28 -5.32
N MET A 208 -23.67 -5.48 -5.83
CA MET A 208 -22.75 -4.68 -5.01
C MET A 208 -23.48 -3.66 -4.14
N ALA A 209 -24.49 -2.98 -4.69
CA ALA A 209 -25.33 -2.04 -3.94
C ALA A 209 -26.09 -2.74 -2.81
N ASP A 210 -26.65 -3.92 -3.06
CA ASP A 210 -27.35 -4.71 -2.05
C ASP A 210 -26.44 -5.09 -0.88
N ILE A 211 -25.22 -5.57 -1.16
CA ILE A 211 -24.24 -5.93 -0.14
C ILE A 211 -23.78 -4.67 0.63
N LYS A 212 -23.59 -3.56 -0.05
CA LYS A 212 -23.23 -2.29 0.59
C LYS A 212 -24.32 -1.81 1.54
N HIS A 213 -25.58 -1.91 1.12
CA HIS A 213 -26.73 -1.55 1.95
C HIS A 213 -26.79 -2.42 3.22
N MET A 214 -26.50 -3.73 3.11
CA MET A 214 -26.38 -4.62 4.28
C MET A 214 -25.29 -4.17 5.26
N LYS A 215 -24.15 -3.62 4.75
CA LYS A 215 -23.10 -3.07 5.62
C LYS A 215 -23.56 -1.84 6.41
N GLU A 216 -24.44 -1.03 5.84
CA GLU A 216 -24.98 0.20 6.44
C GLU A 216 -26.14 -0.09 7.39
N ASP A 217 -26.87 -1.18 7.20
CA ASP A 217 -27.98 -1.61 8.05
C ASP A 217 -27.44 -2.31 9.30
N LYS A 218 -27.69 -1.70 10.47
CA LYS A 218 -27.26 -2.25 11.77
C LYS A 218 -27.97 -3.56 12.13
N THR A 219 -29.06 -3.90 11.45
CA THR A 219 -29.89 -5.09 11.71
C THR A 219 -29.50 -6.30 10.85
N GLN A 220 -28.82 -6.08 9.71
CA GLN A 220 -28.40 -7.14 8.79
C GLN A 220 -26.93 -6.96 8.45
N LYS A 221 -26.05 -7.75 9.08
CA LYS A 221 -24.63 -7.75 8.70
C LYS A 221 -24.40 -8.73 7.56
N PRO A 222 -23.70 -8.32 6.48
CA PRO A 222 -23.29 -9.24 5.43
C PRO A 222 -22.37 -10.33 5.99
N SER A 223 -22.51 -11.55 5.50
CA SER A 223 -21.63 -12.67 5.81
C SER A 223 -20.24 -12.44 5.19
N ASP A 224 -19.22 -13.14 5.70
CA ASP A 224 -17.87 -13.11 5.14
C ASP A 224 -17.86 -13.51 3.66
N LYS A 225 -18.75 -14.45 3.27
CA LYS A 225 -18.94 -14.85 1.87
C LYS A 225 -19.49 -13.71 1.01
N GLU A 226 -20.43 -12.92 1.49
CA GLU A 226 -20.98 -11.77 0.76
C GLU A 226 -19.95 -10.65 0.62
N LEU A 227 -19.11 -10.44 1.65
CA LEU A 227 -17.98 -9.50 1.56
C LEU A 227 -16.97 -9.95 0.51
N ALA A 228 -16.61 -11.24 0.48
CA ALA A 228 -15.72 -11.79 -0.53
C ALA A 228 -16.33 -11.73 -1.95
N ILE A 229 -17.66 -11.90 -2.11
CA ILE A 229 -18.35 -11.68 -3.36
C ILE A 229 -18.25 -10.21 -3.79
N TYR A 230 -18.46 -9.26 -2.88
CA TYR A 230 -18.33 -7.84 -3.17
C TYR A 230 -16.95 -7.50 -3.75
N ASP A 231 -15.87 -7.95 -3.08
CA ASP A 231 -14.50 -7.70 -3.51
C ASP A 231 -14.20 -8.33 -4.89
N THR A 232 -14.83 -9.47 -5.19
CA THR A 232 -14.71 -10.13 -6.50
C THR A 232 -15.46 -9.38 -7.60
N LEU A 233 -16.68 -8.90 -7.31
CA LEU A 233 -17.51 -8.15 -8.24
C LEU A 233 -16.94 -6.76 -8.55
N GLU A 234 -16.16 -6.17 -7.63
CA GLU A 234 -15.45 -4.90 -7.86
C GLU A 234 -14.45 -4.99 -9.03
N LEU A 235 -13.97 -6.20 -9.35
CA LEU A 235 -13.03 -6.46 -10.44
C LEU A 235 -13.67 -7.03 -11.70
N ALA A 236 -14.93 -7.44 -11.62
CA ALA A 236 -15.69 -8.00 -12.73
C ALA A 236 -16.29 -6.91 -13.61
#